data_41a175032021a306ab5e1348271b766c
#
_entry.id   41a175032021a306ab5e1348271b766c
#
_cell.length_a   1.000
_cell.length_b   1.000
_cell.length_c   1.000
_cell.angle_alpha   90.00
_cell.angle_beta   90.00
_cell.angle_gamma   90.00
#
_symmetry.space_group_name_H-M   'P 1'
#
loop_
_entity.id
_entity.type
_entity.pdbx_description
1 polymer ?
#
loop_
_entity_poly.entity_id
_entity_poly.type
_entity_poly.pdbx_seq_one_letter_code
_entity_poly.pdbx_strand_id
1 'polypeptide(L)'
;DVLQKDAVREELIEYLFEKEDFSLGRYETLKQLASHDLASTLISGIHPETKASILAPLPNLVFTRDIGCVINDHVLICKANKKARLRENFLTKFIIHHHTLFSDFKNKIIDFVTDENIAEDSGISIEGGDVMLVSPRHILIGESERTTLDTIFELKALLFEKNIVDYVTVVEILNERYCMYLDTIFTLVSEDTCVGFLPLLFEKNDKVDVITYSKDNARAVLYLTLKDLIKEMYP
;
A
#
# COMPACT_ATOMS: atom_id res chain seq x y z
N ASP A 1 -12.52 15.02 -11.42
CA ASP A 1 -13.52 15.50 -10.45
C ASP A 1 -12.87 16.16 -9.22
N VAL A 2 -11.90 15.50 -8.56
CA VAL A 2 -11.22 16.04 -7.35
C VAL A 2 -10.56 17.39 -7.65
N LEU A 3 -9.80 17.48 -8.73
CA LEU A 3 -9.08 18.69 -9.15
C LEU A 3 -9.96 19.83 -9.71
N GLN A 4 -11.28 19.62 -9.82
CA GLN A 4 -12.23 20.67 -10.15
C GLN A 4 -12.60 21.53 -8.94
N LYS A 5 -12.24 21.09 -7.74
CA LYS A 5 -12.42 21.82 -6.49
C LYS A 5 -11.16 22.64 -6.23
N ASP A 6 -11.24 23.96 -6.38
CA ASP A 6 -10.07 24.85 -6.30
C ASP A 6 -9.27 24.67 -5.00
N ALA A 7 -9.94 24.60 -3.85
CA ALA A 7 -9.27 24.42 -2.57
C ALA A 7 -8.48 23.09 -2.50
N VAL A 8 -9.05 21.99 -3.01
CA VAL A 8 -8.37 20.68 -3.02
C VAL A 8 -7.21 20.66 -4.01
N ARG A 9 -7.38 21.33 -5.13
CA ARG A 9 -6.34 21.49 -6.14
C ARG A 9 -5.15 22.27 -5.59
N GLU A 10 -5.40 23.40 -4.93
CA GLU A 10 -4.34 24.21 -4.30
C GLU A 10 -3.63 23.41 -3.22
N GLU A 11 -4.36 22.76 -2.32
CA GLU A 11 -3.82 21.89 -1.28
C GLU A 11 -2.91 20.81 -1.86
N LEU A 12 -3.33 20.12 -2.94
CA LEU A 12 -2.49 19.09 -3.59
C LEU A 12 -1.20 19.68 -4.17
N ILE A 13 -1.28 20.81 -4.87
CA ILE A 13 -0.10 21.42 -5.52
C ILE A 13 0.88 21.93 -4.44
N GLU A 14 0.38 22.54 -3.37
CA GLU A 14 1.18 22.98 -2.24
C GLU A 14 1.86 21.78 -1.55
N TYR A 15 1.10 20.72 -1.26
CA TYR A 15 1.63 19.52 -0.67
C TYR A 15 2.74 18.89 -1.52
N LEU A 16 2.55 18.79 -2.84
CA LEU A 16 3.57 18.27 -3.75
C LEU A 16 4.80 19.19 -3.81
N PHE A 17 4.62 20.50 -3.76
CA PHE A 17 5.73 21.47 -3.74
C PHE A 17 6.59 21.33 -2.48
N GLU A 18 5.98 21.04 -1.35
CA GLU A 18 6.68 20.80 -0.08
C GLU A 18 7.43 19.45 -0.05
N LYS A 19 6.86 18.42 -0.68
CA LYS A 19 7.38 17.04 -0.58
C LYS A 19 8.25 16.60 -1.75
N GLU A 20 8.07 17.23 -2.91
CA GLU A 20 8.90 16.99 -4.09
C GLU A 20 9.76 18.22 -4.39
N ASP A 21 11.05 18.01 -4.56
CA ASP A 21 11.99 19.08 -4.86
C ASP A 21 11.86 19.57 -6.31
N PHE A 22 10.95 20.53 -6.54
CA PHE A 22 10.82 21.20 -7.83
C PHE A 22 10.74 22.73 -7.69
N SER A 23 11.17 23.43 -8.74
CA SER A 23 11.33 24.89 -8.72
C SER A 23 9.99 25.64 -8.59
N LEU A 24 10.04 26.87 -8.06
CA LEU A 24 8.89 27.78 -8.00
C LEU A 24 8.25 28.01 -9.39
N GLY A 25 9.04 28.06 -10.47
CA GLY A 25 8.52 28.18 -11.82
C GLY A 25 7.64 27.00 -12.25
N ARG A 26 8.00 25.77 -11.83
CA ARG A 26 7.15 24.58 -12.06
C ARG A 26 5.90 24.61 -11.21
N TYR A 27 5.98 25.05 -9.96
CA TYR A 27 4.84 25.26 -9.08
C TYR A 27 3.81 26.21 -9.71
N GLU A 28 4.24 27.38 -10.18
CA GLU A 28 3.37 28.34 -10.84
C GLU A 28 2.77 27.77 -12.14
N THR A 29 3.53 26.98 -12.89
CA THR A 29 3.03 26.30 -14.08
C THR A 29 1.89 25.33 -13.74
N LEU A 30 2.05 24.51 -12.69
CA LEU A 30 1.01 23.56 -12.27
C LEU A 30 -0.27 24.27 -11.83
N LYS A 31 -0.16 25.41 -11.16
CA LYS A 31 -1.32 26.25 -10.75
C LYS A 31 -2.14 26.78 -11.91
N GLN A 32 -1.51 27.05 -13.05
CA GLN A 32 -2.17 27.63 -14.23
C GLN A 32 -2.86 26.59 -15.13
N LEU A 33 -2.53 25.30 -14.99
CA LEU A 33 -3.09 24.25 -15.82
C LEU A 33 -4.60 24.06 -15.56
N ALA A 34 -5.38 23.77 -16.59
CA ALA A 34 -6.76 23.28 -16.41
C ALA A 34 -6.76 21.93 -15.67
N SER A 35 -7.85 21.58 -14.99
CA SER A 35 -7.90 20.38 -14.14
C SER A 35 -7.53 19.08 -14.86
N HIS A 36 -7.94 18.92 -16.12
CA HIS A 36 -7.60 17.77 -16.95
C HIS A 36 -6.09 17.75 -17.28
N ASP A 37 -5.55 18.89 -17.66
CA ASP A 37 -4.14 19.03 -18.03
C ASP A 37 -3.23 18.88 -16.82
N LEU A 38 -3.67 19.39 -15.66
CA LEU A 38 -2.98 19.14 -14.38
C LEU A 38 -2.94 17.64 -14.07
N ALA A 39 -4.06 16.93 -14.17
CA ALA A 39 -4.07 15.47 -13.93
C ALA A 39 -3.12 14.74 -14.88
N SER A 40 -3.14 15.08 -16.16
CA SER A 40 -2.23 14.50 -17.16
C SER A 40 -0.77 14.80 -16.84
N THR A 41 -0.45 16.04 -16.44
CA THR A 41 0.90 16.46 -16.09
C THR A 41 1.39 15.78 -14.81
N LEU A 42 0.55 15.64 -13.79
CA LEU A 42 0.88 14.94 -12.54
C LEU A 42 1.24 13.46 -12.78
N ILE A 43 0.66 12.83 -13.79
CA ILE A 43 0.92 11.44 -14.16
C ILE A 43 2.12 11.33 -15.11
N SER A 44 2.08 12.05 -16.23
CA SER A 44 3.09 11.93 -17.29
C SER A 44 4.38 12.70 -17.02
N GLY A 45 4.31 13.70 -16.14
CA GLY A 45 5.40 14.66 -15.91
C GLY A 45 5.57 15.70 -17.01
N ILE A 46 4.73 15.71 -18.06
CA ILE A 46 4.92 16.53 -19.26
C ILE A 46 3.82 17.58 -19.38
N HIS A 47 4.21 18.82 -19.67
CA HIS A 47 3.25 19.89 -19.98
C HIS A 47 2.49 19.58 -21.29
N PRO A 48 1.15 19.67 -21.30
CA PRO A 48 0.35 19.19 -22.41
C PRO A 48 0.58 19.95 -23.72
N GLU A 49 0.85 21.27 -23.66
CA GLU A 49 1.05 22.12 -24.82
C GLU A 49 2.53 22.22 -25.21
N THR A 50 3.37 22.66 -24.27
CA THR A 50 4.80 22.94 -24.55
C THR A 50 5.67 21.70 -24.68
N LYS A 51 5.16 20.53 -24.24
CA LYS A 51 5.91 19.26 -24.16
C LYS A 51 7.13 19.33 -23.24
N ALA A 52 7.27 20.37 -22.45
CA ALA A 52 8.34 20.50 -21.48
C ALA A 52 8.18 19.48 -20.33
N SER A 53 9.28 18.94 -19.82
CA SER A 53 9.30 18.10 -18.64
C SER A 53 9.12 18.97 -17.39
N ILE A 54 8.01 18.80 -16.68
CA ILE A 54 7.66 19.52 -15.45
C ILE A 54 8.05 18.69 -14.21
N LEU A 55 7.71 17.41 -14.22
CA LEU A 55 7.95 16.47 -13.13
C LEU A 55 8.55 15.17 -13.71
N ALA A 56 9.07 14.30 -12.86
CA ALA A 56 9.36 12.94 -13.28
C ALA A 56 8.03 12.19 -13.59
N PRO A 57 7.96 11.34 -14.63
CA PRO A 57 6.76 10.55 -14.86
C PRO A 57 6.51 9.56 -13.72
N LEU A 58 5.25 9.21 -13.46
CA LEU A 58 4.93 8.15 -12.49
C LEU A 58 5.32 6.79 -13.08
N PRO A 59 6.13 5.98 -12.38
CA PRO A 59 6.64 4.74 -12.96
C PRO A 59 5.60 3.60 -12.98
N ASN A 60 4.73 3.51 -11.96
CA ASN A 60 3.97 2.30 -11.68
C ASN A 60 2.49 2.52 -11.31
N LEU A 61 1.90 3.65 -11.64
CA LEU A 61 0.50 3.96 -11.29
C LEU A 61 -0.52 2.93 -11.82
N VAL A 62 -0.15 2.15 -12.85
CA VAL A 62 -0.96 1.04 -13.36
C VAL A 62 -1.18 -0.07 -12.34
N PHE A 63 -0.27 -0.24 -11.38
CA PHE A 63 -0.37 -1.20 -10.29
C PHE A 63 -1.14 -0.60 -9.11
N THR A 64 -2.45 -0.49 -9.27
CA THR A 64 -3.32 0.16 -8.27
C THR A 64 -3.37 -0.58 -6.94
N ARG A 65 -3.10 -1.87 -6.93
CA ARG A 65 -3.02 -2.69 -5.72
C ARG A 65 -1.93 -2.23 -4.77
N ASP A 66 -0.76 -1.86 -5.31
CA ASP A 66 0.41 -1.50 -4.49
C ASP A 66 0.20 -0.22 -3.67
N ILE A 67 -0.58 0.73 -4.21
CA ILE A 67 -0.78 2.06 -3.62
C ILE A 67 -1.95 2.13 -2.64
N GLY A 68 -2.80 1.11 -2.60
CA GLY A 68 -3.92 1.02 -1.66
C GLY A 68 -4.71 -0.26 -1.83
N CYS A 69 -5.26 -0.76 -0.73
CA CYS A 69 -6.10 -1.94 -0.74
C CYS A 69 -7.25 -1.82 0.27
N VAL A 70 -8.20 -2.74 0.20
CA VAL A 70 -9.35 -2.81 1.10
C VAL A 70 -9.19 -3.98 2.06
N ILE A 71 -9.36 -3.72 3.35
CA ILE A 71 -9.40 -4.72 4.42
C ILE A 71 -10.79 -4.67 5.03
N ASN A 72 -11.65 -5.64 4.69
CA ASN A 72 -13.07 -5.63 5.02
C ASN A 72 -13.76 -4.32 4.55
N ASP A 73 -14.15 -3.46 5.47
CA ASP A 73 -14.80 -2.18 5.22
C ASP A 73 -13.86 -0.97 5.43
N HIS A 74 -12.57 -1.20 5.53
CA HIS A 74 -11.54 -0.16 5.67
C HIS A 74 -10.68 -0.05 4.41
N VAL A 75 -10.25 1.17 4.10
CA VAL A 75 -9.28 1.45 3.05
C VAL A 75 -7.92 1.67 3.68
N LEU A 76 -6.94 0.89 3.25
CA LEU A 76 -5.53 1.10 3.57
C LEU A 76 -4.89 1.94 2.46
N ILE A 77 -4.37 3.10 2.81
CA ILE A 77 -3.51 3.91 1.93
C ILE A 77 -2.07 3.50 2.21
N CYS A 78 -1.46 2.86 1.23
CA CYS A 78 -0.11 2.34 1.33
C CYS A 78 0.94 3.43 1.18
N LYS A 79 2.12 3.22 1.74
CA LYS A 79 3.30 4.06 1.55
C LYS A 79 4.40 3.24 0.89
N ALA A 80 4.70 3.57 -0.36
CA ALA A 80 5.69 2.85 -1.15
C ALA A 80 7.11 2.97 -0.55
N ASN A 81 7.86 1.90 -0.65
CA ASN A 81 9.27 1.86 -0.26
C ASN A 81 10.14 2.81 -1.12
N LYS A 82 9.90 2.84 -2.44
CA LYS A 82 10.73 3.61 -3.36
C LYS A 82 10.22 5.05 -3.50
N LYS A 83 11.09 6.03 -3.27
CA LYS A 83 10.81 7.48 -3.39
C LYS A 83 10.15 7.86 -4.72
N ALA A 84 10.56 7.22 -5.83
CA ALA A 84 9.99 7.46 -7.15
C ALA A 84 8.47 7.19 -7.23
N ARG A 85 7.90 6.41 -6.31
CA ARG A 85 6.47 6.08 -6.24
C ARG A 85 5.68 6.94 -5.26
N LEU A 86 6.31 7.82 -4.49
CA LEU A 86 5.62 8.59 -3.43
C LEU A 86 4.49 9.44 -4.00
N ARG A 87 4.65 10.05 -5.18
CA ARG A 87 3.57 10.82 -5.80
C ARG A 87 2.36 9.95 -6.17
N GLU A 88 2.55 8.68 -6.51
CA GLU A 88 1.44 7.75 -6.69
C GLU A 88 0.63 7.63 -5.39
N ASN A 89 1.31 7.49 -4.26
CA ASN A 89 0.66 7.42 -2.94
C ASN A 89 -0.03 8.75 -2.58
N PHE A 90 0.59 9.90 -2.85
CA PHE A 90 -0.02 11.22 -2.61
C PHE A 90 -1.30 11.42 -3.41
N LEU A 91 -1.27 11.10 -4.72
CA LEU A 91 -2.45 11.20 -5.57
C LEU A 91 -3.57 10.27 -5.09
N THR A 92 -3.23 9.05 -4.69
CA THR A 92 -4.19 8.08 -4.13
C THR A 92 -4.80 8.60 -2.84
N LYS A 93 -3.99 9.12 -1.91
CA LYS A 93 -4.46 9.76 -0.68
C LYS A 93 -5.46 10.88 -0.98
N PHE A 94 -5.10 11.82 -1.84
CA PHE A 94 -5.99 12.94 -2.19
C PHE A 94 -7.28 12.47 -2.86
N ILE A 95 -7.23 11.46 -3.72
CA ILE A 95 -8.44 10.89 -4.33
C ILE A 95 -9.33 10.26 -3.27
N ILE A 96 -8.79 9.44 -2.38
CA ILE A 96 -9.58 8.74 -1.35
C ILE A 96 -10.21 9.73 -0.37
N HIS A 97 -9.48 10.78 0.03
CA HIS A 97 -10.01 11.76 0.98
C HIS A 97 -11.03 12.74 0.38
N HIS A 98 -10.94 13.05 -0.91
CA HIS A 98 -11.72 14.15 -1.51
C HIS A 98 -12.75 13.74 -2.57
N HIS A 99 -12.66 12.51 -3.11
CA HIS A 99 -13.61 12.04 -4.11
C HIS A 99 -14.87 11.45 -3.46
N THR A 100 -16.03 11.78 -4.00
CA THR A 100 -17.34 11.38 -3.46
C THR A 100 -17.58 9.88 -3.42
N LEU A 101 -16.93 9.11 -4.31
CA LEU A 101 -16.96 7.63 -4.28
C LEU A 101 -16.45 7.03 -2.97
N PHE A 102 -15.59 7.75 -2.25
CA PHE A 102 -15.00 7.28 -0.99
C PHE A 102 -15.62 7.92 0.24
N SER A 103 -16.74 8.65 0.10
CA SER A 103 -17.41 9.32 1.23
C SER A 103 -17.77 8.40 2.38
N ASP A 104 -18.17 7.16 2.07
CA ASP A 104 -18.58 6.16 3.06
C ASP A 104 -17.40 5.57 3.86
N PHE A 105 -16.18 5.76 3.35
CA PHE A 105 -14.95 5.31 4.01
C PHE A 105 -14.29 6.37 4.89
N LYS A 106 -14.85 7.57 5.01
CA LYS A 106 -14.21 8.73 5.65
C LYS A 106 -13.65 8.45 7.06
N ASN A 107 -14.31 7.59 7.84
CA ASN A 107 -13.89 7.18 9.18
C ASN A 107 -13.24 5.78 9.20
N LYS A 108 -12.98 5.20 8.04
CA LYS A 108 -12.48 3.84 7.84
C LYS A 108 -11.21 3.83 6.99
N ILE A 109 -10.45 4.92 7.06
CA ILE A 109 -9.17 5.03 6.37
C ILE A 109 -8.05 4.73 7.35
N ILE A 110 -7.14 3.86 6.94
CA ILE A 110 -5.85 3.62 7.58
C ILE A 110 -4.81 4.21 6.63
N ASP A 111 -4.12 5.27 7.05
CA ASP A 111 -3.25 6.06 6.18
C ASP A 111 -1.80 6.00 6.67
N PHE A 112 -0.93 5.36 5.88
CA PHE A 112 0.51 5.33 6.12
C PHE A 112 1.27 6.46 5.38
N VAL A 113 0.57 7.29 4.61
CA VAL A 113 1.16 8.45 3.92
C VAL A 113 1.01 9.69 4.80
N THR A 114 1.70 9.68 5.95
CA THR A 114 1.74 10.79 6.90
C THR A 114 3.05 11.56 6.77
N ASP A 115 3.10 12.79 7.31
CA ASP A 115 4.32 13.59 7.25
C ASP A 115 5.51 12.93 7.96
N GLU A 116 5.25 12.19 9.04
CA GLU A 116 6.25 11.44 9.79
C GLU A 116 6.78 10.24 8.99
N ASN A 117 5.90 9.53 8.29
CA ASN A 117 6.25 8.32 7.55
C ASN A 117 6.89 8.59 6.18
N ILE A 118 6.73 9.79 5.63
CA ILE A 118 7.31 10.16 4.32
C ILE A 118 8.82 10.39 4.39
N ALA A 119 9.37 10.68 5.57
CA ALA A 119 10.81 10.85 5.75
C ALA A 119 11.59 9.64 5.20
N GLU A 120 12.74 9.88 4.56
CA GLU A 120 13.55 8.83 3.92
C GLU A 120 14.05 7.78 4.92
N ASP A 121 14.26 8.18 6.15
CA ASP A 121 14.77 7.37 7.26
C ASP A 121 13.67 6.85 8.19
N SER A 122 12.41 7.04 7.85
CA SER A 122 11.28 6.58 8.70
C SER A 122 11.27 5.06 8.91
N GLY A 123 11.89 4.29 8.01
CA GLY A 123 11.82 2.82 8.04
C GLY A 123 10.42 2.24 7.74
N ILE A 124 9.43 3.10 7.53
CA ILE A 124 8.03 2.72 7.29
C ILE A 124 7.79 2.55 5.80
N SER A 125 7.37 1.37 5.40
CA SER A 125 6.84 1.10 4.06
C SER A 125 5.89 -0.09 4.06
N ILE A 126 4.83 0.02 3.27
CA ILE A 126 3.86 -1.04 3.02
C ILE A 126 3.29 -0.89 1.62
N GLU A 127 3.28 -1.96 0.85
CA GLU A 127 2.65 -2.02 -0.47
C GLU A 127 1.56 -3.09 -0.48
N GLY A 128 0.43 -2.80 -1.11
CA GLY A 128 -0.78 -3.63 -0.99
C GLY A 128 -0.67 -5.03 -1.62
N GLY A 129 0.36 -5.30 -2.43
CA GLY A 129 0.69 -6.64 -2.91
C GLY A 129 1.11 -7.61 -1.78
N ASP A 130 1.56 -7.06 -0.65
CA ASP A 130 1.88 -7.84 0.55
C ASP A 130 0.69 -8.03 1.50
N VAL A 131 -0.46 -7.39 1.24
CA VAL A 131 -1.62 -7.39 2.14
C VAL A 131 -2.73 -8.26 1.56
N MET A 132 -3.04 -9.39 2.19
CA MET A 132 -4.00 -10.37 1.69
C MET A 132 -5.01 -10.80 2.76
N LEU A 133 -6.27 -10.44 2.58
CA LEU A 133 -7.36 -10.94 3.43
C LEU A 133 -7.70 -12.38 3.00
N VAL A 134 -7.51 -13.35 3.90
CA VAL A 134 -7.78 -14.78 3.63
C VAL A 134 -9.08 -15.26 4.23
N SER A 135 -9.61 -14.53 5.18
CA SER A 135 -10.98 -14.67 5.68
C SER A 135 -11.44 -13.33 6.27
N PRO A 136 -12.73 -13.11 6.55
CA PRO A 136 -13.18 -11.85 7.17
C PRO A 136 -12.47 -11.49 8.47
N ARG A 137 -11.85 -12.46 9.15
CA ARG A 137 -11.19 -12.25 10.44
C ARG A 137 -9.69 -12.54 10.43
N HIS A 138 -9.10 -12.90 9.26
CA HIS A 138 -7.70 -13.26 9.17
C HIS A 138 -7.04 -12.63 7.94
N ILE A 139 -5.91 -11.97 8.17
CA ILE A 139 -5.10 -11.31 7.13
C ILE A 139 -3.68 -11.88 7.13
N LEU A 140 -3.13 -12.15 5.95
CA LEU A 140 -1.72 -12.41 5.73
C LEU A 140 -1.03 -11.12 5.32
N ILE A 141 0.16 -10.85 5.85
CA ILE A 141 0.97 -9.71 5.46
C ILE A 141 2.38 -10.21 5.18
N GLY A 142 2.86 -9.98 3.95
CA GLY A 142 4.21 -10.30 3.54
C GLY A 142 5.22 -9.33 4.14
N GLU A 143 6.26 -9.84 4.81
CA GLU A 143 7.47 -9.08 5.10
C GLU A 143 8.41 -9.21 3.91
N SER A 144 8.70 -8.11 3.22
CA SER A 144 9.40 -8.09 1.95
C SER A 144 10.34 -6.88 1.83
N GLU A 145 11.03 -6.75 0.71
CA GLU A 145 11.77 -5.52 0.36
C GLU A 145 10.85 -4.28 0.33
N ARG A 146 9.53 -4.48 0.17
CA ARG A 146 8.54 -3.42 -0.01
C ARG A 146 7.72 -3.12 1.24
N THR A 147 7.65 -4.06 2.16
CA THR A 147 6.85 -3.96 3.38
C THR A 147 7.72 -4.33 4.58
N THR A 148 7.97 -3.34 5.44
CA THR A 148 8.86 -3.52 6.60
C THR A 148 8.12 -4.12 7.78
N LEU A 149 8.84 -4.88 8.60
CA LEU A 149 8.31 -5.53 9.80
C LEU A 149 7.72 -4.52 10.80
N ASP A 150 8.37 -3.36 10.97
CA ASP A 150 7.87 -2.30 11.85
C ASP A 150 6.50 -1.80 11.40
N THR A 151 6.31 -1.60 10.08
CA THR A 151 5.01 -1.20 9.52
C THR A 151 3.96 -2.30 9.69
N ILE A 152 4.34 -3.58 9.56
CA ILE A 152 3.43 -4.69 9.80
C ILE A 152 2.94 -4.70 11.25
N PHE A 153 3.82 -4.45 12.21
CA PHE A 153 3.43 -4.40 13.62
C PHE A 153 2.55 -3.19 13.94
N GLU A 154 2.80 -2.04 13.31
CA GLU A 154 1.95 -0.87 13.43
C GLU A 154 0.55 -1.15 12.85
N LEU A 155 0.48 -1.69 11.63
CA LEU A 155 -0.79 -2.08 11.01
C LEU A 155 -1.53 -3.12 11.85
N LYS A 156 -0.84 -4.16 12.34
CA LYS A 156 -1.42 -5.19 13.22
C LYS A 156 -2.06 -4.56 14.46
N ALA A 157 -1.37 -3.64 15.11
CA ALA A 157 -1.89 -2.96 16.30
C ALA A 157 -3.18 -2.19 15.98
N LEU A 158 -3.20 -1.43 14.89
CA LEU A 158 -4.39 -0.71 14.42
C LEU A 158 -5.55 -1.64 14.07
N LEU A 159 -5.28 -2.76 13.37
CA LEU A 159 -6.30 -3.73 13.00
C LEU A 159 -6.94 -4.40 14.22
N PHE A 160 -6.17 -4.70 15.25
CA PHE A 160 -6.66 -5.28 16.49
C PHE A 160 -7.41 -4.25 17.34
N GLU A 161 -6.87 -3.04 17.50
CA GLU A 161 -7.52 -1.94 18.23
C GLU A 161 -8.91 -1.63 17.65
N LYS A 162 -8.99 -1.50 16.32
CA LYS A 162 -10.23 -1.21 15.60
C LYS A 162 -11.15 -2.44 15.44
N ASN A 163 -10.73 -3.62 15.93
CA ASN A 163 -11.50 -4.87 15.83
C ASN A 163 -11.83 -5.27 14.38
N ILE A 164 -10.93 -5.01 13.44
CA ILE A 164 -11.12 -5.29 12.00
C ILE A 164 -10.88 -6.77 11.71
N VAL A 165 -9.83 -7.36 12.32
CA VAL A 165 -9.49 -8.78 12.21
C VAL A 165 -9.16 -9.37 13.57
N ASP A 166 -9.18 -10.71 13.69
CA ASP A 166 -8.77 -11.44 14.90
C ASP A 166 -7.36 -12.01 14.80
N TYR A 167 -6.89 -12.24 13.56
CA TYR A 167 -5.60 -12.85 13.28
C TYR A 167 -4.83 -12.08 12.24
N VAL A 168 -3.56 -11.86 12.50
CA VAL A 168 -2.58 -11.33 11.55
C VAL A 168 -1.44 -12.33 11.44
N THR A 169 -1.22 -12.86 10.25
CA THR A 169 -0.05 -13.70 9.97
C THR A 169 0.98 -12.92 9.18
N VAL A 170 2.17 -12.85 9.71
CA VAL A 170 3.35 -12.36 8.99
C VAL A 170 3.96 -13.53 8.24
N VAL A 171 4.18 -13.32 6.95
CA VAL A 171 4.85 -14.27 6.07
C VAL A 171 6.14 -13.62 5.60
N GLU A 172 7.27 -14.08 6.12
CA GLU A 172 8.57 -13.64 5.62
C GLU A 172 8.75 -14.10 4.17
N ILE A 173 9.11 -13.19 3.28
CA ILE A 173 9.28 -13.47 1.86
C ILE A 173 10.77 -13.51 1.55
N LEU A 174 11.19 -14.52 0.78
CA LEU A 174 12.57 -14.61 0.32
C LEU A 174 12.98 -13.34 -0.42
N ASN A 175 14.11 -12.75 -0.04
CA ASN A 175 14.69 -11.60 -0.73
C ASN A 175 15.29 -12.00 -2.08
N GLU A 176 14.40 -12.41 -2.99
CA GLU A 176 14.72 -12.82 -4.35
C GLU A 176 13.88 -12.00 -5.33
N ARG A 177 14.45 -11.65 -6.46
CA ARG A 177 13.79 -10.76 -7.45
C ARG A 177 12.42 -11.24 -7.91
N TYR A 178 12.16 -12.56 -7.91
CA TYR A 178 10.89 -13.16 -8.29
C TYR A 178 9.89 -13.23 -7.12
N CYS A 179 10.31 -12.93 -5.91
CA CYS A 179 9.48 -12.89 -4.70
C CYS A 179 9.23 -11.44 -4.25
N MET A 180 8.74 -10.58 -5.15
CA MET A 180 8.63 -9.15 -4.87
C MET A 180 7.56 -8.82 -3.83
N TYR A 181 6.43 -9.55 -3.88
CA TYR A 181 5.27 -9.41 -2.99
C TYR A 181 4.68 -10.76 -2.65
N LEU A 182 3.89 -10.82 -1.59
CA LEU A 182 3.14 -12.01 -1.21
C LEU A 182 2.21 -12.48 -2.36
N ASP A 183 1.51 -11.57 -3.03
CA ASP A 183 0.57 -11.89 -4.10
C ASP A 183 1.25 -12.44 -5.37
N THR A 184 2.56 -12.26 -5.54
CA THR A 184 3.32 -12.86 -6.63
C THR A 184 3.68 -14.32 -6.40
N ILE A 185 3.66 -14.78 -5.15
CA ILE A 185 4.07 -16.12 -4.74
C ILE A 185 2.95 -16.93 -4.08
N PHE A 186 1.87 -16.27 -3.68
CA PHE A 186 0.68 -16.90 -3.11
C PHE A 186 -0.56 -16.07 -3.39
N THR A 187 -1.67 -16.69 -3.82
CA THR A 187 -2.96 -16.03 -3.95
C THR A 187 -4.11 -16.99 -3.76
N LEU A 188 -5.20 -16.51 -3.14
CA LEU A 188 -6.47 -17.22 -3.10
C LEU A 188 -7.23 -16.99 -4.40
N VAL A 189 -7.72 -18.06 -5.01
CA VAL A 189 -8.56 -18.03 -6.21
C VAL A 189 -10.03 -18.13 -5.85
N SER A 190 -10.34 -18.90 -4.81
CA SER A 190 -11.66 -19.06 -4.21
C SER A 190 -11.52 -19.39 -2.72
N GLU A 191 -12.64 -19.63 -2.03
CA GLU A 191 -12.64 -19.97 -0.61
C GLU A 191 -11.88 -21.28 -0.29
N ASP A 192 -11.78 -22.19 -1.26
CA ASP A 192 -11.18 -23.53 -1.09
C ASP A 192 -9.96 -23.77 -2.02
N THR A 193 -9.57 -22.78 -2.80
CA THR A 193 -8.52 -22.94 -3.82
C THR A 193 -7.51 -21.82 -3.75
N CYS A 194 -6.24 -22.16 -3.71
CA CYS A 194 -5.12 -21.23 -3.79
C CYS A 194 -4.11 -21.66 -4.84
N VAL A 195 -3.37 -20.68 -5.34
CA VAL A 195 -2.17 -20.88 -6.17
C VAL A 195 -0.98 -20.34 -5.39
N GLY A 196 0.11 -21.09 -5.38
CA GLY A 196 1.30 -20.64 -4.68
C GLY A 196 2.58 -21.26 -5.19
N PHE A 197 3.67 -20.56 -4.90
CA PHE A 197 5.01 -21.00 -5.21
C PHE A 197 5.40 -22.17 -4.31
N LEU A 198 5.75 -23.30 -4.92
CA LEU A 198 5.96 -24.57 -4.24
C LEU A 198 6.92 -24.50 -3.04
N PRO A 199 8.10 -23.86 -3.12
CA PRO A 199 9.01 -23.74 -1.99
C PRO A 199 8.41 -23.03 -0.78
N LEU A 200 7.59 -21.98 -0.99
CA LEU A 200 6.91 -21.27 0.10
C LEU A 200 5.84 -22.14 0.77
N LEU A 201 5.10 -22.93 -0.04
CA LEU A 201 3.97 -23.71 0.45
C LEU A 201 4.38 -25.00 1.16
N PHE A 202 5.39 -25.70 0.64
CA PHE A 202 5.65 -27.11 0.98
C PHE A 202 7.03 -27.39 1.52
N GLU A 203 8.00 -26.51 1.32
CA GLU A 203 9.36 -26.73 1.77
C GLU A 203 9.59 -26.01 3.10
N LYS A 204 10.07 -26.77 4.09
CA LYS A 204 10.63 -26.17 5.29
C LYS A 204 11.85 -25.37 4.86
N ASN A 205 11.73 -24.07 4.91
CA ASN A 205 12.84 -23.18 4.62
C ASN A 205 13.25 -22.46 5.90
N ASP A 206 14.46 -22.67 6.37
CA ASP A 206 14.99 -22.00 7.57
C ASP A 206 15.14 -20.47 7.40
N LYS A 207 14.76 -19.94 6.22
CA LYS A 207 14.82 -18.52 5.87
C LYS A 207 13.43 -17.86 5.75
N VAL A 208 12.35 -18.59 5.97
CA VAL A 208 10.98 -18.08 5.83
C VAL A 208 10.20 -18.44 7.08
N ASP A 209 9.85 -17.42 7.84
CA ASP A 209 8.98 -17.57 9.00
C ASP A 209 7.54 -17.27 8.63
N VAL A 210 6.61 -18.08 9.14
CA VAL A 210 5.16 -17.87 9.06
C VAL A 210 4.63 -17.77 10.48
N ILE A 211 4.35 -16.54 10.93
CA ILE A 211 4.03 -16.28 12.33
C ILE A 211 2.64 -15.65 12.44
N THR A 212 1.73 -16.32 13.14
CA THR A 212 0.39 -15.83 13.40
C THR A 212 0.28 -15.21 14.79
N TYR A 213 -0.24 -13.99 14.81
CA TYR A 213 -0.63 -13.24 16.00
C TYR A 213 -2.15 -13.25 16.14
N SER A 214 -2.63 -13.47 17.35
CA SER A 214 -4.05 -13.40 17.70
C SER A 214 -4.32 -12.16 18.55
N LYS A 215 -5.46 -11.53 18.34
CA LYS A 215 -5.92 -10.40 19.14
C LYS A 215 -6.09 -10.77 20.62
N ASP A 216 -6.58 -11.98 20.89
CA ASP A 216 -6.94 -12.43 22.25
C ASP A 216 -5.81 -13.21 22.94
N ASN A 217 -4.71 -13.47 22.25
CA ASN A 217 -3.59 -14.24 22.79
C ASN A 217 -2.26 -13.52 22.58
N ALA A 218 -1.56 -13.28 23.68
CA ALA A 218 -0.22 -12.65 23.64
C ALA A 218 0.87 -13.54 23.02
N ARG A 219 0.62 -14.85 22.86
CA ARG A 219 1.58 -15.78 22.26
C ARG A 219 1.35 -15.89 20.76
N ALA A 220 2.40 -15.62 20.01
CA ALA A 220 2.43 -15.90 18.58
C ALA A 220 2.60 -17.41 18.32
N VAL A 221 2.06 -17.89 17.20
CA VAL A 221 2.20 -19.27 16.74
C VAL A 221 3.09 -19.27 15.50
N LEU A 222 4.16 -20.04 15.53
CA LEU A 222 5.07 -20.24 14.40
C LEU A 222 4.65 -21.50 13.64
N TYR A 223 4.48 -21.38 12.33
CA TYR A 223 4.24 -22.49 11.42
C TYR A 223 5.51 -22.80 10.61
N LEU A 224 5.72 -24.06 10.31
CA LEU A 224 6.89 -24.49 9.52
C LEU A 224 6.75 -24.15 8.04
N THR A 225 5.51 -24.09 7.56
CA THR A 225 5.19 -23.74 6.16
C THR A 225 3.85 -23.02 6.09
N LEU A 226 3.61 -22.28 5.02
CA LEU A 226 2.31 -21.68 4.77
C LEU A 226 1.20 -22.73 4.61
N LYS A 227 1.52 -23.94 4.11
CA LYS A 227 0.60 -25.07 4.05
C LYS A 227 0.10 -25.51 5.43
N ASP A 228 0.97 -25.50 6.44
CA ASP A 228 0.60 -25.91 7.79
C ASP A 228 -0.42 -24.93 8.38
N LEU A 229 -0.23 -23.63 8.17
CA LEU A 229 -1.21 -22.60 8.51
C LEU A 229 -2.54 -22.81 7.76
N ILE A 230 -2.49 -23.00 6.44
CA ILE A 230 -3.69 -23.18 5.62
C ILE A 230 -4.51 -24.39 6.08
N LYS A 231 -3.86 -25.51 6.40
CA LYS A 231 -4.53 -26.70 6.93
C LYS A 231 -5.21 -26.48 8.28
N GLU A 232 -4.66 -25.61 9.13
CA GLU A 232 -5.30 -25.26 10.38
C GLU A 232 -6.51 -24.36 10.18
N MET A 233 -6.44 -23.44 9.20
CA MET A 233 -7.54 -22.54 8.86
C MET A 233 -8.70 -23.25 8.17
N TYR A 234 -8.42 -24.30 7.39
CA TYR A 234 -9.36 -25.07 6.58
C TYR A 234 -9.16 -26.56 6.83
N PRO A 235 -9.64 -27.07 7.98
CA PRO A 235 -9.47 -28.47 8.40
C PRO A 235 -10.23 -29.49 7.54
#